data_ad306a9f9147e3b56e68c24edbcb1457
#
_entry.id   ad306a9f9147e3b56e68c24edbcb1457
#
_cell.length_a   1.000
_cell.length_b   1.000
_cell.length_c   1.000
_cell.angle_alpha   90.00
_cell.angle_beta   90.00
_cell.angle_gamma   90.00
#
_symmetry.space_group_name_H-M   'P 1'
#
loop_
_entity.id
_entity.type
_entity.pdbx_description
1 polymer ?
#
loop_
_entity_poly.entity_id
_entity_poly.type
_entity_poly.pdbx_seq_one_letter_code
_entity_poly.pdbx_strand_id
1 'polypeptide(L)'
;MEYTVDEVYGLSRNIPLNYVERHDVDERLRCNLNRDKHITIFGSSKQGKTCLRKHCLNENDYILVQCSNRWSLSDLNANILKRAGYELTESTNVTYEGKAKVSASVKILDATLGGEAGGGATQNVTHRQLELDLSDVNDIIGALNEANFHQYIVLEDFHYLKSEVQKDFAIELKAFHESSKLCFIIVGGWLDENKLVIYNGDLTGRIVPVNADLWNEEDLQKVIQKGEDLLNIRFKESFTSEAIEASSGNVYIVQETCHRACNESGIRKTVAGERRLIGDGLNARSLVAGIIQEQSGRYNAFITNYANGFQKTTLAMHKWLLYHILTSRVEELSKGLTYRSIRLKITSVHPQGKNLNPGNITQALKAVSSLQLSKSIQPIILDYDESNLTLHIVDKGFLIWLSMQDRNELLSTVGLPEMT
;
A
#
# COMPACT_ATOMS: atom_id res chain seq x y z
N MET A 1 27.33 -18.77 9.50
CA MET A 1 25.95 -19.21 9.23
C MET A 1 25.78 -19.36 7.73
N GLU A 2 24.96 -20.28 7.27
CA GLU A 2 24.68 -20.47 5.85
C GLU A 2 23.26 -19.95 5.57
N TYR A 3 23.10 -19.11 4.55
CA TYR A 3 21.84 -18.51 4.14
C TYR A 3 21.58 -18.82 2.68
N THR A 4 20.32 -18.99 2.30
CA THR A 4 19.92 -19.13 0.90
C THR A 4 19.76 -17.78 0.22
N VAL A 5 19.86 -17.75 -1.11
CA VAL A 5 19.60 -16.53 -1.90
C VAL A 5 18.17 -16.05 -1.70
N ASP A 6 17.21 -16.98 -1.53
CA ASP A 6 15.80 -16.65 -1.27
C ASP A 6 15.59 -15.96 0.08
N GLU A 7 16.33 -16.36 1.14
CA GLU A 7 16.26 -15.69 2.44
C GLU A 7 16.85 -14.28 2.42
N VAL A 8 17.83 -14.04 1.54
CA VAL A 8 18.57 -12.78 1.45
C VAL A 8 17.92 -11.80 0.47
N TYR A 9 17.69 -12.22 -0.77
CA TYR A 9 17.17 -11.37 -1.84
C TYR A 9 15.75 -11.72 -2.29
N GLY A 10 15.19 -12.84 -1.81
CA GLY A 10 13.87 -13.28 -2.24
C GLY A 10 12.73 -12.48 -1.60
N LEU A 11 11.57 -12.51 -2.25
CA LEU A 11 10.30 -12.05 -1.69
C LEU A 11 9.80 -13.06 -0.66
N SER A 12 10.22 -12.92 0.58
CA SER A 12 9.77 -13.80 1.65
C SER A 12 8.55 -13.22 2.39
N ARG A 13 7.80 -14.09 3.10
CA ARG A 13 6.76 -13.66 4.05
C ARG A 13 7.36 -12.95 5.27
N ASN A 14 8.63 -13.21 5.53
CA ASN A 14 9.40 -12.62 6.62
C ASN A 14 10.14 -11.37 6.14
N ILE A 15 10.71 -10.63 7.07
CA ILE A 15 11.62 -9.54 6.76
C ILE A 15 12.85 -10.16 6.09
N PRO A 16 13.28 -9.70 4.90
CA PRO A 16 14.47 -10.23 4.24
C PRO A 16 15.70 -9.95 5.10
N LEU A 17 16.66 -10.88 5.11
CA LEU A 17 17.87 -10.77 5.96
C LEU A 17 18.73 -9.56 5.62
N ASN A 18 18.64 -9.07 4.40
CA ASN A 18 19.31 -7.85 3.94
C ASN A 18 18.51 -6.58 4.16
N TYR A 19 17.48 -6.61 5.01
CA TYR A 19 16.72 -5.40 5.37
C TYR A 19 17.65 -4.30 5.87
N VAL A 20 17.50 -3.10 5.34
CA VAL A 20 18.26 -1.90 5.71
C VAL A 20 17.33 -0.91 6.39
N GLU A 21 17.71 -0.45 7.56
CA GLU A 21 17.03 0.63 8.25
C GLU A 21 17.31 1.95 7.54
N ARG A 22 16.25 2.69 7.23
CA ARG A 22 16.30 4.03 6.67
C ARG A 22 15.98 5.02 7.78
N HIS A 23 16.96 5.85 8.16
CA HIS A 23 16.83 6.74 9.30
C HIS A 23 15.54 7.58 9.26
N ASP A 24 15.26 8.22 8.10
CA ASP A 24 14.10 9.11 7.95
C ASP A 24 12.75 8.38 7.87
N VAL A 25 12.74 7.07 7.75
CA VAL A 25 11.53 6.25 7.61
C VAL A 25 11.30 5.40 8.85
N ASP A 26 12.27 4.55 9.19
CA ASP A 26 12.18 3.61 10.31
C ASP A 26 12.13 4.35 11.65
N GLU A 27 13.02 5.34 11.85
CA GLU A 27 13.04 6.14 13.07
C GLU A 27 11.79 7.02 13.18
N ARG A 28 11.32 7.59 12.07
CA ARG A 28 10.05 8.34 12.06
C ARG A 28 8.88 7.47 12.51
N LEU A 29 8.83 6.20 12.09
CA LEU A 29 7.80 5.27 12.57
C LEU A 29 7.98 4.98 14.06
N ARG A 30 9.19 4.55 14.50
CA ARG A 30 9.47 4.20 15.91
C ARG A 30 9.20 5.34 16.87
N CYS A 31 9.67 6.55 16.57
CA CYS A 31 9.47 7.72 17.43
C CYS A 31 8.01 8.11 17.58
N ASN A 32 7.14 7.73 16.63
CA ASN A 32 5.73 8.06 16.67
C ASN A 32 4.84 6.95 17.23
N LEU A 33 5.34 5.72 17.40
CA LEU A 33 4.61 4.64 18.04
C LEU A 33 4.23 4.97 19.50
N ASN A 34 5.09 5.68 20.21
CA ASN A 34 4.82 6.07 21.61
C ASN A 34 4.04 7.39 21.76
N ARG A 35 3.58 7.96 20.65
CA ARG A 35 2.78 9.19 20.65
C ARG A 35 1.31 8.84 20.53
N ASP A 36 0.47 9.60 21.17
CA ASP A 36 -0.98 9.47 21.07
C ASP A 36 -1.48 10.05 19.73
N LYS A 37 -1.14 9.35 18.63
CA LYS A 37 -1.49 9.72 17.26
C LYS A 37 -1.68 8.50 16.39
N HIS A 38 -2.57 8.61 15.42
CA HIS A 38 -2.63 7.64 14.34
C HIS A 38 -1.42 7.77 13.40
N ILE A 39 -1.10 6.72 12.68
CA ILE A 39 0.04 6.69 11.75
C ILE A 39 -0.47 6.23 10.38
N THR A 40 -0.02 6.88 9.30
CA THR A 40 -0.16 6.35 7.94
C THR A 40 1.20 5.91 7.42
N ILE A 41 1.28 4.67 6.91
CA ILE A 41 2.44 4.18 6.14
C ILE A 41 2.01 4.11 4.69
N PHE A 42 2.54 5.00 3.86
CA PHE A 42 2.13 5.14 2.48
C PHE A 42 3.32 5.03 1.52
N GLY A 43 3.05 4.85 0.25
CA GLY A 43 4.06 4.71 -0.80
C GLY A 43 3.62 3.74 -1.89
N SER A 44 4.38 3.69 -2.97
CA SER A 44 4.20 2.82 -4.12
C SER A 44 4.13 1.34 -3.74
N SER A 45 3.63 0.53 -4.65
CA SER A 45 3.62 -0.92 -4.47
C SER A 45 5.04 -1.47 -4.37
N LYS A 46 5.23 -2.49 -3.51
CA LYS A 46 6.50 -3.22 -3.34
C LYS A 46 7.69 -2.39 -2.84
N GLN A 47 7.43 -1.30 -2.10
CA GLN A 47 8.48 -0.45 -1.49
C GLN A 47 8.80 -0.83 -0.03
N GLY A 48 8.40 -2.01 0.41
CA GLY A 48 8.76 -2.52 1.73
C GLY A 48 7.89 -2.02 2.88
N LYS A 49 6.67 -1.47 2.66
CA LYS A 49 5.76 -1.01 3.72
C LYS A 49 5.51 -2.07 4.79
N THR A 50 5.21 -3.29 4.37
CA THR A 50 4.97 -4.43 5.28
C THR A 50 6.24 -4.83 6.05
N CYS A 51 7.42 -4.78 5.40
CA CYS A 51 8.69 -5.04 6.06
C CYS A 51 9.01 -3.98 7.10
N LEU A 52 8.82 -2.69 6.78
CA LEU A 52 8.96 -1.56 7.70
C LEU A 52 8.08 -1.76 8.95
N ARG A 53 6.80 -2.06 8.76
CA ARG A 53 5.87 -2.30 9.86
C ARG A 53 6.34 -3.48 10.74
N LYS A 54 6.66 -4.62 10.12
CA LYS A 54 7.12 -5.81 10.84
C LYS A 54 8.45 -5.59 11.57
N HIS A 55 9.31 -4.71 11.04
CA HIS A 55 10.61 -4.40 11.65
C HIS A 55 10.46 -3.49 12.87
N CYS A 56 9.50 -2.56 12.84
CA CYS A 56 9.30 -1.57 13.89
C CYS A 56 8.30 -1.99 14.98
N LEU A 57 7.43 -2.98 14.73
CA LEU A 57 6.43 -3.47 15.70
C LEU A 57 6.62 -4.96 15.97
N ASN A 58 6.47 -5.36 17.24
CA ASN A 58 6.38 -6.78 17.58
C ASN A 58 4.99 -7.33 17.25
N GLU A 59 4.90 -8.62 16.95
CA GLU A 59 3.62 -9.26 16.55
C GLU A 59 2.53 -9.19 17.63
N ASN A 60 2.93 -9.07 18.90
CA ASN A 60 2.00 -8.96 20.04
C ASN A 60 1.50 -7.53 20.28
N ASP A 61 2.07 -6.51 19.63
CA ASP A 61 1.75 -5.10 19.87
C ASP A 61 0.57 -4.62 19.03
N TYR A 62 0.08 -5.43 18.08
CA TYR A 62 -0.99 -5.02 17.16
C TYR A 62 -1.91 -6.17 16.74
N ILE A 63 -3.12 -5.80 16.34
CA ILE A 63 -3.98 -6.67 15.52
C ILE A 63 -3.89 -6.24 14.05
N LEU A 64 -3.97 -7.22 13.15
CA LEU A 64 -3.91 -6.98 11.70
C LEU A 64 -5.26 -7.22 11.04
N VAL A 65 -5.78 -6.19 10.38
CA VAL A 65 -7.00 -6.22 9.57
C VAL A 65 -6.61 -5.99 8.10
N GLN A 66 -6.80 -7.02 7.27
CA GLN A 66 -6.55 -6.93 5.83
C GLN A 66 -7.80 -6.36 5.15
N CYS A 67 -7.72 -5.12 4.65
CA CYS A 67 -8.86 -4.44 4.03
C CYS A 67 -9.26 -5.06 2.68
N SER A 68 -10.55 -4.96 2.34
CA SER A 68 -11.11 -5.51 1.10
C SER A 68 -12.02 -4.51 0.41
N ASN A 69 -11.99 -4.49 -0.94
CA ASN A 69 -12.84 -3.64 -1.77
C ASN A 69 -14.36 -3.96 -1.71
N ARG A 70 -14.71 -5.08 -1.06
CA ARG A 70 -16.12 -5.49 -0.88
C ARG A 70 -16.73 -4.94 0.40
N TRP A 71 -15.92 -4.42 1.31
CA TRP A 71 -16.36 -4.01 2.63
C TRP A 71 -17.06 -2.66 2.64
N SER A 72 -18.12 -2.59 3.44
CA SER A 72 -18.71 -1.36 3.98
C SER A 72 -17.94 -0.91 5.21
N LEU A 73 -18.28 0.24 5.79
CA LEU A 73 -17.75 0.70 7.06
C LEU A 73 -18.08 -0.29 8.21
N SER A 74 -19.32 -0.78 8.25
CA SER A 74 -19.75 -1.79 9.23
C SER A 74 -18.96 -3.10 9.10
N ASP A 75 -18.60 -3.52 7.87
CA ASP A 75 -17.75 -4.69 7.67
C ASP A 75 -16.33 -4.46 8.21
N LEU A 76 -15.77 -3.26 7.99
CA LEU A 76 -14.46 -2.88 8.53
C LEU A 76 -14.49 -2.94 10.06
N ASN A 77 -15.47 -2.30 10.69
CA ASN A 77 -15.65 -2.28 12.14
C ASN A 77 -15.87 -3.69 12.71
N ALA A 78 -16.69 -4.52 12.04
CA ALA A 78 -16.87 -5.93 12.41
C ALA A 78 -15.54 -6.71 12.39
N ASN A 79 -14.71 -6.49 11.38
CA ASN A 79 -13.42 -7.17 11.28
C ASN A 79 -12.42 -6.67 12.34
N ILE A 80 -12.45 -5.39 12.69
CA ILE A 80 -11.67 -4.85 13.82
C ILE A 80 -12.07 -5.56 15.11
N LEU A 81 -13.35 -5.64 15.43
CA LEU A 81 -13.85 -6.31 16.63
C LEU A 81 -13.51 -7.81 16.64
N LYS A 82 -13.67 -8.52 15.52
CA LYS A 82 -13.28 -9.94 15.41
C LYS A 82 -11.80 -10.15 15.70
N ARG A 83 -10.93 -9.26 15.22
CA ARG A 83 -9.49 -9.33 15.49
C ARG A 83 -9.15 -8.95 16.92
N ALA A 84 -9.96 -8.12 17.57
CA ALA A 84 -9.86 -7.81 18.99
C ALA A 84 -10.42 -8.91 19.91
N GLY A 85 -10.91 -10.02 19.35
CA GLY A 85 -11.36 -11.19 20.10
C GLY A 85 -12.88 -11.30 20.30
N TYR A 86 -13.68 -10.47 19.60
CA TYR A 86 -15.13 -10.58 19.62
C TYR A 86 -15.66 -11.67 18.70
N GLU A 87 -16.60 -12.45 19.18
CA GLU A 87 -17.48 -13.30 18.37
C GLU A 87 -18.75 -12.50 18.04
N LEU A 88 -19.03 -12.30 16.75
CA LEU A 88 -20.18 -11.54 16.26
C LEU A 88 -21.24 -12.48 15.69
N THR A 89 -22.48 -12.34 16.16
CA THR A 89 -23.65 -13.06 15.64
C THR A 89 -24.71 -12.04 15.23
N GLU A 90 -25.45 -12.33 14.16
CA GLU A 90 -26.57 -11.46 13.76
C GLU A 90 -27.62 -11.42 14.88
N SER A 91 -27.99 -10.22 15.30
CA SER A 91 -29.08 -10.04 16.24
C SER A 91 -30.42 -10.07 15.48
N THR A 92 -31.39 -10.78 16.02
CA THR A 92 -32.77 -10.78 15.49
C THR A 92 -33.55 -9.51 15.84
N ASN A 93 -32.95 -8.60 16.63
CA ASN A 93 -33.61 -7.37 17.05
C ASN A 93 -33.34 -6.24 16.05
N VAL A 94 -34.31 -5.89 15.24
CA VAL A 94 -34.32 -4.68 14.44
C VAL A 94 -34.80 -3.52 15.30
N THR A 95 -34.00 -2.44 15.38
CA THR A 95 -34.41 -1.24 16.12
C THR A 95 -35.48 -0.45 15.37
N TYR A 96 -36.19 0.43 16.10
CA TYR A 96 -37.27 1.30 15.59
C TYR A 96 -36.84 2.21 14.41
N GLU A 97 -35.53 2.37 14.19
CA GLU A 97 -34.93 3.16 13.09
C GLU A 97 -34.46 2.32 11.88
N GLY A 98 -34.72 1.01 11.87
CA GLY A 98 -34.33 0.13 10.74
C GLY A 98 -32.83 -0.20 10.66
N LYS A 99 -32.03 0.13 11.67
CA LYS A 99 -30.62 -0.24 11.75
C LYS A 99 -30.47 -1.65 12.28
N ALA A 100 -29.66 -2.48 11.62
CA ALA A 100 -29.33 -3.83 12.07
C ALA A 100 -28.33 -3.77 13.23
N LYS A 101 -28.71 -4.29 14.39
CA LYS A 101 -27.78 -4.53 15.49
C LYS A 101 -27.15 -5.91 15.40
N VAL A 102 -25.93 -6.01 15.88
CA VAL A 102 -25.18 -7.26 15.98
C VAL A 102 -24.94 -7.59 17.44
N SER A 103 -25.18 -8.85 17.81
CA SER A 103 -24.80 -9.35 19.12
C SER A 103 -23.31 -9.69 19.12
N ALA A 104 -22.53 -9.04 19.98
CA ALA A 104 -21.11 -9.23 20.15
C ALA A 104 -20.81 -9.86 21.49
N SER A 105 -20.03 -10.94 21.53
CA SER A 105 -19.58 -11.57 22.76
C SER A 105 -18.06 -11.61 22.83
N VAL A 106 -17.51 -11.28 23.99
CA VAL A 106 -16.06 -11.33 24.24
C VAL A 106 -15.77 -12.11 25.52
N LYS A 107 -14.68 -12.89 25.50
CA LYS A 107 -14.14 -13.57 26.68
C LYS A 107 -13.12 -12.65 27.35
N ILE A 108 -13.46 -12.15 28.53
CA ILE A 108 -12.56 -11.34 29.35
C ILE A 108 -11.92 -12.26 30.38
N LEU A 109 -10.58 -12.29 30.39
CA LEU A 109 -9.80 -12.96 31.42
C LEU A 109 -9.65 -11.99 32.62
N ASP A 110 -10.50 -12.08 33.61
CA ASP A 110 -10.31 -11.35 34.85
C ASP A 110 -9.17 -11.99 35.65
N ALA A 111 -8.01 -11.36 35.63
CA ALA A 111 -6.94 -11.67 36.59
C ALA A 111 -7.27 -11.03 37.94
N THR A 112 -8.15 -11.63 38.72
CA THR A 112 -8.27 -11.27 40.12
C THR A 112 -7.03 -11.76 40.87
N LEU A 113 -6.15 -10.84 41.25
CA LEU A 113 -5.12 -11.05 42.24
C LEU A 113 -5.81 -11.35 43.59
N GLY A 114 -6.13 -12.62 43.80
CA GLY A 114 -6.54 -13.11 45.11
C GLY A 114 -5.39 -13.06 46.07
N GLY A 115 -5.48 -12.17 47.06
CA GLY A 115 -4.53 -12.14 48.16
C GLY A 115 -4.69 -13.38 49.04
N GLU A 116 -3.55 -13.88 49.46
CA GLU A 116 -3.25 -14.78 50.59
C GLU A 116 -3.90 -16.17 50.66
N ALA A 117 -3.01 -17.13 50.75
CA ALA A 117 -3.13 -18.51 51.20
C ALA A 117 -3.67 -19.56 50.21
N GLY A 118 -2.76 -20.18 49.52
CA GLY A 118 -2.87 -21.63 49.19
C GLY A 118 -3.74 -22.02 48.02
N GLY A 119 -3.13 -22.28 46.89
CA GLY A 119 -3.63 -23.20 45.89
C GLY A 119 -4.49 -22.65 44.78
N GLY A 120 -3.95 -22.68 43.56
CA GLY A 120 -4.73 -22.67 42.32
C GLY A 120 -5.31 -21.31 41.91
N ALA A 121 -4.62 -20.66 40.96
CA ALA A 121 -5.20 -19.52 40.24
C ALA A 121 -6.39 -20.02 39.41
N THR A 122 -7.60 -19.79 39.87
CA THR A 122 -8.84 -19.98 39.09
C THR A 122 -8.96 -18.75 38.16
N GLN A 123 -8.71 -18.94 36.89
CA GLN A 123 -9.02 -17.93 35.90
C GLN A 123 -10.55 -17.90 35.72
N ASN A 124 -11.21 -16.86 36.23
CA ASN A 124 -12.62 -16.64 35.95
C ASN A 124 -12.75 -16.05 34.53
N VAL A 125 -13.28 -16.83 33.62
CA VAL A 125 -13.65 -16.40 32.27
C VAL A 125 -15.04 -15.79 32.33
N THR A 126 -15.15 -14.47 32.21
CA THR A 126 -16.44 -13.78 32.13
C THR A 126 -16.79 -13.57 30.65
N HIS A 127 -17.96 -14.08 30.25
CA HIS A 127 -18.53 -13.77 28.93
C HIS A 127 -19.37 -12.50 29.04
N ARG A 128 -18.99 -11.46 28.32
CA ARG A 128 -19.81 -10.26 28.15
C ARG A 128 -20.47 -10.26 26.80
N GLN A 129 -21.75 -9.95 26.77
CA GLN A 129 -22.58 -9.86 25.57
C GLN A 129 -23.04 -8.41 25.40
N LEU A 130 -22.80 -7.84 24.25
CA LEU A 130 -23.14 -6.47 23.88
C LEU A 130 -24.01 -6.47 22.63
N GLU A 131 -24.94 -5.55 22.54
CA GLU A 131 -25.64 -5.25 21.29
C GLU A 131 -25.05 -3.99 20.68
N LEU A 132 -24.46 -4.10 19.48
CA LEU A 132 -23.70 -3.05 18.84
C LEU A 132 -24.31 -2.66 17.49
N ASP A 133 -24.35 -1.35 17.22
CA ASP A 133 -24.48 -0.81 15.86
C ASP A 133 -23.09 -0.67 15.27
N LEU A 134 -22.75 -1.52 14.30
CA LEU A 134 -21.43 -1.50 13.67
C LEU A 134 -21.17 -0.23 12.80
N SER A 135 -22.18 0.61 12.61
CA SER A 135 -22.03 1.91 11.95
C SER A 135 -21.84 3.06 12.94
N ASP A 136 -21.92 2.79 14.25
CA ASP A 136 -21.68 3.79 15.29
C ASP A 136 -20.30 3.60 15.93
N VAL A 137 -19.43 4.55 15.70
CA VAL A 137 -18.06 4.54 16.25
C VAL A 137 -18.03 4.48 17.78
N ASN A 138 -19.03 5.03 18.46
CA ASN A 138 -19.09 5.00 19.94
C ASN A 138 -19.32 3.58 20.45
N ASP A 139 -20.15 2.79 19.78
CA ASP A 139 -20.35 1.38 20.09
C ASP A 139 -19.05 0.58 19.90
N ILE A 140 -18.30 0.87 18.84
CA ILE A 140 -17.00 0.22 18.57
C ILE A 140 -15.97 0.59 19.65
N ILE A 141 -15.86 1.88 19.99
CA ILE A 141 -14.97 2.35 21.07
C ILE A 141 -15.35 1.72 22.40
N GLY A 142 -16.66 1.70 22.72
CA GLY A 142 -17.18 1.08 23.92
C GLY A 142 -16.83 -0.40 24.03
N ALA A 143 -17.03 -1.15 22.94
CA ALA A 143 -16.69 -2.56 22.88
C ALA A 143 -15.18 -2.79 23.08
N LEU A 144 -14.32 -2.06 22.39
CA LEU A 144 -12.87 -2.21 22.53
C LEU A 144 -12.38 -1.86 23.94
N ASN A 145 -12.99 -0.86 24.59
CA ASN A 145 -12.70 -0.52 25.98
C ASN A 145 -13.15 -1.63 26.95
N GLU A 146 -14.33 -2.24 26.74
CA GLU A 146 -14.81 -3.37 27.53
C GLU A 146 -13.89 -4.59 27.44
N ALA A 147 -13.25 -4.79 26.30
CA ALA A 147 -12.26 -5.85 26.09
C ALA A 147 -10.89 -5.51 26.70
N ASN A 148 -10.71 -4.36 27.33
CA ASN A 148 -9.40 -3.82 27.74
C ASN A 148 -8.37 -3.85 26.60
N PHE A 149 -8.81 -3.49 25.38
CA PHE A 149 -7.97 -3.55 24.21
C PHE A 149 -7.00 -2.36 24.18
N HIS A 150 -5.69 -2.64 24.05
CA HIS A 150 -4.61 -1.64 24.11
C HIS A 150 -3.60 -1.74 22.97
N GLN A 151 -3.78 -2.73 22.07
CA GLN A 151 -2.89 -2.93 20.93
C GLN A 151 -3.15 -1.89 19.85
N TYR A 152 -2.15 -1.70 18.96
CA TYR A 152 -2.39 -0.97 17.72
C TYR A 152 -3.35 -1.72 16.82
N ILE A 153 -4.17 -0.97 16.06
CA ILE A 153 -5.02 -1.54 15.03
C ILE A 153 -4.38 -1.22 13.68
N VAL A 154 -3.81 -2.26 13.05
CA VAL A 154 -3.18 -2.12 11.74
C VAL A 154 -4.20 -2.43 10.65
N LEU A 155 -4.49 -1.44 9.80
CA LEU A 155 -5.31 -1.59 8.60
C LEU A 155 -4.38 -1.72 7.38
N GLU A 156 -4.14 -2.95 6.94
CA GLU A 156 -3.31 -3.23 5.76
C GLU A 156 -4.15 -3.09 4.49
N ASP A 157 -3.54 -2.60 3.41
CA ASP A 157 -4.20 -2.39 2.11
C ASP A 157 -5.46 -1.50 2.15
N PHE A 158 -5.46 -0.49 3.01
CA PHE A 158 -6.57 0.44 3.21
C PHE A 158 -7.06 1.09 1.90
N HIS A 159 -6.17 1.29 0.94
CA HIS A 159 -6.47 1.85 -0.38
C HIS A 159 -7.39 0.97 -1.24
N TYR A 160 -7.63 -0.29 -0.86
CA TYR A 160 -8.61 -1.14 -1.54
C TYR A 160 -10.04 -0.91 -1.07
N LEU A 161 -10.26 -0.30 0.09
CA LEU A 161 -11.60 0.12 0.48
C LEU A 161 -12.19 1.11 -0.53
N LYS A 162 -13.51 1.10 -0.68
CA LYS A 162 -14.21 2.09 -1.50
C LYS A 162 -13.93 3.50 -0.96
N SER A 163 -13.90 4.49 -1.85
CA SER A 163 -13.58 5.88 -1.48
C SER A 163 -14.51 6.43 -0.40
N GLU A 164 -15.80 6.07 -0.46
CA GLU A 164 -16.80 6.45 0.56
C GLU A 164 -16.41 5.88 1.93
N VAL A 165 -16.06 4.59 1.99
CA VAL A 165 -15.65 3.91 3.23
C VAL A 165 -14.37 4.52 3.80
N GLN A 166 -13.39 4.87 2.94
CA GLN A 166 -12.18 5.56 3.39
C GLN A 166 -12.49 6.92 4.02
N LYS A 167 -13.42 7.68 3.43
CA LYS A 167 -13.86 8.99 3.92
C LYS A 167 -14.63 8.88 5.24
N ASP A 168 -15.57 7.96 5.31
CA ASP A 168 -16.36 7.71 6.51
C ASP A 168 -15.46 7.26 7.67
N PHE A 169 -14.51 6.36 7.39
CA PHE A 169 -13.53 5.94 8.39
C PHE A 169 -12.59 7.07 8.84
N ALA A 170 -12.23 8.01 7.95
CA ALA A 170 -11.45 9.20 8.33
C ALA A 170 -12.23 10.11 9.31
N ILE A 171 -13.56 10.08 9.28
CA ILE A 171 -14.40 10.77 10.28
C ILE A 171 -14.35 10.01 11.60
N GLU A 172 -14.48 8.68 11.59
CA GLU A 172 -14.37 7.84 12.78
C GLU A 172 -13.01 7.95 13.47
N LEU A 173 -11.91 8.08 12.72
CA LEU A 173 -10.55 8.26 13.27
C LEU A 173 -10.46 9.46 14.23
N LYS A 174 -11.19 10.55 13.96
CA LYS A 174 -11.26 11.68 14.89
C LYS A 174 -11.91 11.24 16.21
N ALA A 175 -13.03 10.52 16.16
CA ALA A 175 -13.72 10.05 17.36
C ALA A 175 -12.85 9.06 18.16
N PHE A 176 -12.16 8.14 17.48
CA PHE A 176 -11.19 7.24 18.13
C PHE A 176 -10.10 8.02 18.88
N HIS A 177 -9.56 9.07 18.24
CA HIS A 177 -8.53 9.90 18.87
C HIS A 177 -9.04 10.70 20.08
N GLU A 178 -10.26 11.25 20.02
CA GLU A 178 -10.80 12.12 21.05
C GLU A 178 -11.43 11.35 22.23
N SER A 179 -11.99 10.16 21.97
CA SER A 179 -12.78 9.39 22.93
C SER A 179 -12.11 8.09 23.39
N SER A 180 -10.90 7.79 22.93
CA SER A 180 -10.17 6.59 23.31
C SER A 180 -8.65 6.81 23.29
N LYS A 181 -7.89 5.79 23.70
CA LYS A 181 -6.43 5.70 23.53
C LYS A 181 -6.03 4.78 22.38
N LEU A 182 -6.98 4.43 21.53
CA LEU A 182 -6.76 3.50 20.42
C LEU A 182 -6.01 4.20 19.29
N CYS A 183 -4.88 3.65 18.89
CA CYS A 183 -4.07 4.15 17.80
C CYS A 183 -4.15 3.23 16.59
N PHE A 184 -4.40 3.82 15.43
CA PHE A 184 -4.44 3.12 14.16
C PHE A 184 -3.14 3.33 13.38
N ILE A 185 -2.68 2.25 12.73
CA ILE A 185 -1.60 2.28 11.74
C ILE A 185 -2.23 1.88 10.40
N ILE A 186 -2.37 2.85 9.50
CA ILE A 186 -3.06 2.69 8.23
C ILE A 186 -2.03 2.56 7.12
N VAL A 187 -2.00 1.38 6.47
CA VAL A 187 -1.04 1.07 5.41
C VAL A 187 -1.72 1.12 4.05
N GLY A 188 -1.18 1.93 3.14
CA GLY A 188 -1.79 2.10 1.84
C GLY A 188 -0.86 2.35 0.67
N GLY A 189 -1.36 2.06 -0.54
CA GLY A 189 -0.68 2.24 -1.81
C GLY A 189 -1.07 3.56 -2.49
N TRP A 190 -0.65 4.69 -1.95
CA TRP A 190 -0.84 6.04 -2.52
C TRP A 190 0.41 6.88 -2.28
N LEU A 191 0.50 8.06 -2.91
CA LEU A 191 1.64 8.98 -2.77
C LEU A 191 1.27 10.31 -2.09
N ASP A 192 -0.01 10.56 -1.84
CA ASP A 192 -0.50 11.75 -1.15
C ASP A 192 -0.28 11.64 0.37
N GLU A 193 0.64 12.41 0.91
CA GLU A 193 0.96 12.46 2.34
C GLU A 193 -0.27 12.83 3.20
N ASN A 194 -1.16 13.66 2.67
CA ASN A 194 -2.29 14.24 3.38
C ASN A 194 -3.63 13.54 3.08
N LYS A 195 -3.63 12.41 2.41
CA LYS A 195 -4.86 11.76 1.91
C LYS A 195 -5.99 11.66 2.94
N LEU A 196 -5.69 11.24 4.17
CA LEU A 196 -6.71 11.15 5.22
C LEU A 196 -7.10 12.51 5.80
N VAL A 197 -6.18 13.47 5.84
CA VAL A 197 -6.45 14.86 6.26
C VAL A 197 -7.37 15.56 5.26
N ILE A 198 -7.26 15.23 3.96
CA ILE A 198 -8.18 15.76 2.94
C ILE A 198 -9.59 15.21 3.14
N TYR A 199 -9.71 13.96 3.54
CA TYR A 199 -11.01 13.36 3.84
C TYR A 199 -11.65 13.96 5.09
N ASN A 200 -10.83 14.27 6.10
CA ASN A 200 -11.25 14.94 7.32
C ASN A 200 -10.15 15.88 7.84
N GLY A 201 -10.36 17.19 7.66
CA GLY A 201 -9.41 18.23 8.09
C GLY A 201 -9.10 18.24 9.60
N ASP A 202 -10.02 17.71 10.42
CA ASP A 202 -9.83 17.59 11.87
C ASP A 202 -8.73 16.60 12.27
N LEU A 203 -8.26 15.77 11.32
CA LEU A 203 -7.11 14.89 11.54
C LEU A 203 -5.76 15.62 11.51
N THR A 204 -5.74 16.89 11.17
CA THR A 204 -4.53 17.71 11.23
C THR A 204 -3.91 17.68 12.62
N GLY A 205 -2.65 17.26 12.72
CA GLY A 205 -1.94 17.09 13.99
C GLY A 205 -2.27 15.80 14.77
N ARG A 206 -3.29 15.02 14.37
CA ARG A 206 -3.69 13.76 14.99
C ARG A 206 -3.17 12.53 14.24
N ILE A 207 -2.63 12.73 13.04
CA ILE A 207 -2.07 11.67 12.21
C ILE A 207 -0.64 12.00 11.79
N VAL A 208 0.22 10.99 11.73
CA VAL A 208 1.62 11.12 11.32
C VAL A 208 1.85 10.30 10.05
N PRO A 209 2.22 10.96 8.94
CA PRO A 209 2.55 10.25 7.71
C PRO A 209 3.99 9.72 7.73
N VAL A 210 4.18 8.49 7.28
CA VAL A 210 5.47 7.83 7.08
C VAL A 210 5.55 7.38 5.62
N ASN A 211 6.44 8.01 4.87
CA ASN A 211 6.63 7.74 3.44
C ASN A 211 7.61 6.57 3.23
N ALA A 212 7.11 5.43 2.80
CA ALA A 212 7.93 4.24 2.54
C ALA A 212 8.65 4.27 1.17
N ASP A 213 8.35 5.26 0.30
CA ASP A 213 8.98 5.42 -1.01
C ASP A 213 10.34 6.14 -0.97
N LEU A 214 10.75 6.61 0.20
CA LEU A 214 12.05 7.29 0.38
C LEU A 214 13.19 6.27 0.32
N TRP A 215 13.57 5.90 -0.90
CA TRP A 215 14.76 5.12 -1.22
C TRP A 215 15.72 5.99 -2.02
N ASN A 216 16.90 6.26 -1.47
CA ASN A 216 18.00 6.88 -2.20
C ASN A 216 18.96 5.79 -2.71
N GLU A 217 19.89 6.19 -3.57
CA GLU A 217 20.88 5.25 -4.14
C GLU A 217 21.76 4.61 -3.08
N GLU A 218 22.12 5.35 -2.03
CA GLU A 218 22.93 4.85 -0.92
C GLU A 218 22.22 3.74 -0.13
N ASP A 219 20.91 3.90 0.14
CA ASP A 219 20.12 2.87 0.82
C ASP A 219 19.98 1.62 -0.04
N LEU A 220 19.75 1.77 -1.35
CA LEU A 220 19.70 0.64 -2.28
C LEU A 220 21.07 -0.07 -2.36
N GLN A 221 22.15 0.68 -2.37
CA GLN A 221 23.50 0.13 -2.34
C GLN A 221 23.75 -0.66 -1.03
N LYS A 222 23.28 -0.17 0.11
CA LYS A 222 23.37 -0.89 1.41
C LYS A 222 22.58 -2.20 1.37
N VAL A 223 21.40 -2.23 0.72
CA VAL A 223 20.61 -3.46 0.53
C VAL A 223 21.42 -4.50 -0.24
N ILE A 224 22.08 -4.09 -1.31
CA ILE A 224 22.94 -4.98 -2.10
C ILE A 224 24.12 -5.47 -1.26
N GLN A 225 24.86 -4.55 -0.63
CA GLN A 225 26.07 -4.86 0.17
C GLN A 225 25.77 -5.83 1.31
N LYS A 226 24.66 -5.61 2.05
CA LYS A 226 24.28 -6.50 3.14
C LYS A 226 23.98 -7.92 2.64
N GLY A 227 23.36 -8.04 1.48
CA GLY A 227 23.16 -9.34 0.85
C GLY A 227 24.46 -9.98 0.34
N GLU A 228 25.38 -9.19 -0.20
CA GLU A 228 26.74 -9.65 -0.57
C GLU A 228 27.49 -10.24 0.65
N ASP A 229 27.40 -9.57 1.80
CA ASP A 229 28.07 -10.00 3.04
C ASP A 229 27.47 -11.32 3.55
N LEU A 230 26.14 -11.45 3.55
CA LEU A 230 25.43 -12.67 3.97
C LEU A 230 25.71 -13.87 3.07
N LEU A 231 25.85 -13.65 1.77
CA LEU A 231 26.10 -14.70 0.80
C LEU A 231 27.59 -14.95 0.52
N ASN A 232 28.48 -14.16 1.12
CA ASN A 232 29.94 -14.17 0.88
C ASN A 232 30.27 -14.02 -0.62
N ILE A 233 29.61 -13.08 -1.27
CA ILE A 233 29.81 -12.73 -2.67
C ILE A 233 30.10 -11.25 -2.81
N ARG A 234 30.51 -10.83 -4.00
CA ARG A 234 30.61 -9.43 -4.39
C ARG A 234 30.18 -9.25 -5.84
N PHE A 235 29.25 -8.34 -6.07
CA PHE A 235 28.91 -7.93 -7.44
C PHE A 235 29.98 -6.97 -7.99
N LYS A 236 30.16 -6.97 -9.31
CA LYS A 236 30.94 -5.89 -9.94
C LYS A 236 30.23 -4.54 -9.74
N GLU A 237 31.00 -3.49 -9.49
CA GLU A 237 30.48 -2.15 -9.27
C GLU A 237 29.63 -1.64 -10.45
N SER A 238 30.05 -1.93 -11.69
CA SER A 238 29.29 -1.61 -12.89
C SER A 238 27.90 -2.28 -12.91
N PHE A 239 27.81 -3.52 -12.44
CA PHE A 239 26.53 -4.24 -12.32
C PHE A 239 25.62 -3.61 -11.27
N THR A 240 26.15 -3.29 -10.06
CA THR A 240 25.35 -2.70 -8.99
C THR A 240 24.83 -1.31 -9.35
N SER A 241 25.68 -0.47 -9.95
CA SER A 241 25.28 0.86 -10.41
C SER A 241 24.19 0.79 -11.49
N GLU A 242 24.35 -0.12 -12.46
CA GLU A 242 23.36 -0.32 -13.51
C GLU A 242 22.03 -0.89 -12.97
N ALA A 243 22.07 -1.80 -11.99
CA ALA A 243 20.89 -2.37 -11.35
C ALA A 243 20.10 -1.30 -10.59
N ILE A 244 20.77 -0.43 -9.83
CA ILE A 244 20.16 0.67 -9.08
C ILE A 244 19.51 1.66 -10.05
N GLU A 245 20.24 2.11 -11.08
CA GLU A 245 19.73 3.04 -12.08
C GLU A 245 18.48 2.48 -12.80
N ALA A 246 18.58 1.24 -13.30
CA ALA A 246 17.49 0.61 -14.04
C ALA A 246 16.26 0.32 -13.19
N SER A 247 16.42 0.16 -11.87
CA SER A 247 15.32 -0.06 -10.93
C SER A 247 14.44 1.16 -10.68
N SER A 248 14.90 2.37 -11.06
CA SER A 248 14.19 3.64 -10.83
C SER A 248 13.78 3.84 -9.36
N GLY A 249 14.64 3.48 -8.42
CA GLY A 249 14.38 3.58 -6.98
C GLY A 249 13.36 2.56 -6.44
N ASN A 250 13.16 1.45 -7.14
CA ASN A 250 12.29 0.38 -6.68
C ASN A 250 13.11 -0.74 -6.01
N VAL A 251 13.04 -0.81 -4.67
CA VAL A 251 13.82 -1.78 -3.89
C VAL A 251 13.49 -3.23 -4.25
N TYR A 252 12.23 -3.53 -4.60
CA TYR A 252 11.86 -4.87 -5.05
C TYR A 252 12.59 -5.27 -6.32
N ILE A 253 12.70 -4.35 -7.30
CA ILE A 253 13.39 -4.63 -8.56
C ILE A 253 14.89 -4.81 -8.31
N VAL A 254 15.50 -4.02 -7.43
CA VAL A 254 16.91 -4.22 -7.02
C VAL A 254 17.10 -5.61 -6.40
N GLN A 255 16.26 -6.00 -5.45
CA GLN A 255 16.31 -7.31 -4.79
C GLN A 255 16.20 -8.45 -5.80
N GLU A 256 15.17 -8.40 -6.65
CA GLU A 256 14.91 -9.42 -7.66
C GLU A 256 16.03 -9.50 -8.70
N THR A 257 16.64 -8.36 -9.07
CA THR A 257 17.79 -8.33 -9.97
C THR A 257 19.00 -9.03 -9.35
N CYS A 258 19.30 -8.76 -8.09
CA CYS A 258 20.37 -9.43 -7.34
C CYS A 258 20.11 -10.92 -7.20
N HIS A 259 18.85 -11.30 -6.88
CA HIS A 259 18.41 -12.69 -6.81
C HIS A 259 18.69 -13.45 -8.11
N ARG A 260 18.27 -12.88 -9.25
CA ARG A 260 18.49 -13.49 -10.57
C ARG A 260 19.97 -13.56 -10.93
N ALA A 261 20.72 -12.50 -10.65
CA ALA A 261 22.17 -12.48 -10.88
C ALA A 261 22.90 -13.58 -10.10
N CYS A 262 22.52 -13.80 -8.83
CA CYS A 262 23.02 -14.94 -8.05
C CYS A 262 22.69 -16.27 -8.72
N ASN A 263 21.43 -16.44 -9.13
CA ASN A 263 20.97 -17.69 -9.75
C ASN A 263 21.69 -17.98 -11.07
N GLU A 264 21.87 -16.99 -11.94
CA GLU A 264 22.61 -17.11 -13.20
C GLU A 264 24.12 -17.39 -12.99
N SER A 265 24.68 -16.88 -11.88
CA SER A 265 26.06 -17.15 -11.46
C SER A 265 26.24 -18.51 -10.76
N GLY A 266 25.17 -19.30 -10.63
CA GLY A 266 25.19 -20.61 -9.95
C GLY A 266 25.26 -20.52 -8.43
N ILE A 267 24.97 -19.33 -7.84
CA ILE A 267 24.91 -19.13 -6.40
C ILE A 267 23.48 -19.47 -5.95
N ARG A 268 23.35 -20.33 -4.94
CA ARG A 268 22.07 -20.69 -4.29
C ARG A 268 22.07 -20.40 -2.80
N LYS A 269 23.24 -20.33 -2.20
CA LYS A 269 23.45 -20.12 -0.77
C LYS A 269 24.80 -19.50 -0.52
N THR A 270 25.09 -19.14 0.74
CA THR A 270 26.37 -18.58 1.18
C THR A 270 27.53 -19.38 0.61
N VAL A 271 28.46 -18.72 -0.06
CA VAL A 271 29.65 -19.34 -0.65
C VAL A 271 30.66 -19.65 0.45
N ALA A 272 31.17 -20.88 0.46
CA ALA A 272 32.21 -21.31 1.39
C ALA A 272 33.60 -20.82 0.91
N GLY A 273 34.48 -20.49 1.85
CA GLY A 273 35.87 -20.08 1.57
C GLY A 273 35.98 -18.61 1.17
N GLU A 274 36.72 -18.33 0.11
CA GLU A 274 36.98 -16.96 -0.34
C GLU A 274 35.71 -16.32 -0.93
N ARG A 275 35.61 -15.00 -0.74
CA ARG A 275 34.51 -14.19 -1.27
C ARG A 275 34.49 -14.23 -2.82
N ARG A 276 33.37 -14.64 -3.39
CA ARG A 276 33.25 -14.82 -4.84
C ARG A 276 32.78 -13.57 -5.53
N LEU A 277 33.57 -13.07 -6.48
CA LEU A 277 33.16 -11.99 -7.39
C LEU A 277 32.21 -12.56 -8.44
N ILE A 278 31.05 -11.91 -8.61
CA ILE A 278 30.01 -12.25 -9.62
C ILE A 278 29.58 -11.01 -10.40
N GLY A 279 28.79 -11.21 -11.45
CA GLY A 279 28.33 -10.11 -12.30
C GLY A 279 29.15 -9.93 -13.58
N ASP A 280 30.18 -10.77 -13.79
CA ASP A 280 30.93 -10.78 -15.05
C ASP A 280 30.07 -11.40 -16.17
N GLY A 281 29.90 -10.65 -17.28
CA GLY A 281 29.03 -11.06 -18.38
C GLY A 281 27.52 -10.95 -18.11
N LEU A 282 27.10 -10.51 -16.90
CA LEU A 282 25.70 -10.21 -16.62
C LEU A 282 25.37 -8.76 -17.00
N ASN A 283 24.20 -8.59 -17.59
CA ASN A 283 23.64 -7.27 -17.92
C ASN A 283 22.46 -6.97 -17.00
N ALA A 284 22.63 -6.05 -16.06
CA ALA A 284 21.62 -5.71 -15.08
C ALA A 284 20.34 -5.15 -15.73
N ARG A 285 20.45 -4.33 -16.79
CA ARG A 285 19.28 -3.82 -17.52
C ARG A 285 18.47 -4.94 -18.16
N SER A 286 19.14 -5.97 -18.71
CA SER A 286 18.45 -7.13 -19.27
C SER A 286 17.72 -7.94 -18.21
N LEU A 287 18.29 -8.10 -17.01
CA LEU A 287 17.62 -8.75 -15.89
C LEU A 287 16.40 -7.96 -15.44
N VAL A 288 16.53 -6.64 -15.27
CA VAL A 288 15.39 -5.74 -14.96
C VAL A 288 14.32 -5.84 -16.04
N ALA A 289 14.70 -5.79 -17.32
CA ALA A 289 13.75 -5.94 -18.43
C ALA A 289 12.99 -7.27 -18.36
N GLY A 290 13.68 -8.38 -18.05
CA GLY A 290 13.04 -9.69 -17.83
C GLY A 290 12.04 -9.69 -16.68
N ILE A 291 12.37 -9.07 -15.53
CA ILE A 291 11.48 -8.94 -14.37
C ILE A 291 10.20 -8.18 -14.76
N ILE A 292 10.36 -7.11 -15.51
CA ILE A 292 9.26 -6.24 -15.95
C ILE A 292 8.41 -6.94 -17.02
N GLN A 293 9.04 -7.67 -17.94
CA GLN A 293 8.34 -8.39 -19.00
C GLN A 293 7.38 -9.45 -18.45
N GLU A 294 7.70 -10.10 -17.35
CA GLU A 294 6.80 -11.05 -16.66
C GLU A 294 5.52 -10.37 -16.17
N GLN A 295 5.51 -9.04 -15.99
CA GLN A 295 4.36 -8.25 -15.59
C GLN A 295 3.60 -7.63 -16.77
N SER A 296 4.09 -7.80 -18.02
CA SER A 296 3.49 -7.17 -19.23
C SER A 296 2.02 -7.49 -19.41
N GLY A 297 1.60 -8.73 -19.12
CA GLY A 297 0.19 -9.11 -19.20
C GLY A 297 -0.72 -8.25 -18.32
N ARG A 298 -0.28 -7.92 -17.10
CA ARG A 298 -1.00 -7.04 -16.18
C ARG A 298 -1.07 -5.60 -16.69
N TYR A 299 0.04 -5.09 -17.24
CA TYR A 299 0.08 -3.74 -17.76
C TYR A 299 -0.75 -3.59 -19.04
N ASN A 300 -0.71 -4.57 -19.95
CA ASN A 300 -1.56 -4.60 -21.13
C ASN A 300 -3.07 -4.68 -20.75
N ALA A 301 -3.40 -5.51 -19.76
CA ALA A 301 -4.76 -5.57 -19.23
C ALA A 301 -5.19 -4.25 -18.58
N PHE A 302 -4.29 -3.55 -17.88
CA PHE A 302 -4.56 -2.21 -17.38
C PHE A 302 -4.88 -1.24 -18.52
N ILE A 303 -4.05 -1.14 -19.56
CA ILE A 303 -4.26 -0.25 -20.70
C ILE A 303 -5.65 -0.44 -21.31
N THR A 304 -6.01 -1.68 -21.63
CA THR A 304 -7.28 -2.01 -22.27
C THR A 304 -8.49 -1.80 -21.36
N ASN A 305 -8.43 -2.28 -20.12
CA ASN A 305 -9.53 -2.21 -19.18
C ASN A 305 -9.79 -0.78 -18.70
N TYR A 306 -8.74 -0.01 -18.46
CA TYR A 306 -8.85 1.37 -18.03
C TYR A 306 -9.42 2.27 -19.13
N ALA A 307 -9.00 2.08 -20.39
CA ALA A 307 -9.53 2.81 -21.52
C ALA A 307 -11.04 2.65 -21.70
N ASN A 308 -11.60 1.50 -21.32
CA ASN A 308 -13.04 1.23 -21.40
C ASN A 308 -13.87 2.00 -20.37
N GLY A 309 -13.25 2.57 -19.32
CA GLY A 309 -13.93 3.26 -18.22
C GLY A 309 -14.92 2.37 -17.47
N PHE A 310 -15.78 2.95 -16.64
CA PHE A 310 -16.88 2.22 -15.96
C PHE A 310 -17.90 1.71 -16.98
N GLN A 311 -18.23 2.53 -17.95
CA GLN A 311 -19.13 2.26 -19.08
C GLN A 311 -18.72 3.11 -20.28
N LYS A 312 -19.21 2.74 -21.45
CA LYS A 312 -19.00 3.55 -22.67
C LYS A 312 -19.75 4.87 -22.53
N THR A 313 -19.02 5.97 -22.66
CA THR A 313 -19.56 7.33 -22.64
C THR A 313 -19.07 8.08 -23.88
N THR A 314 -19.83 9.09 -24.31
CA THR A 314 -19.49 9.91 -25.50
C THR A 314 -18.14 10.64 -25.28
N LEU A 315 -17.82 11.02 -24.04
CA LEU A 315 -16.58 11.75 -23.71
C LEU A 315 -15.39 10.83 -23.50
N ALA A 316 -15.60 9.56 -23.10
CA ALA A 316 -14.56 8.58 -22.86
C ALA A 316 -13.36 9.14 -22.06
N MET A 317 -13.62 9.89 -20.98
CA MET A 317 -12.61 10.69 -20.28
C MET A 317 -11.41 9.86 -19.77
N HIS A 318 -11.64 8.64 -19.26
CA HIS A 318 -10.57 7.77 -18.82
C HIS A 318 -9.63 7.35 -19.96
N LYS A 319 -10.18 7.15 -21.17
CA LYS A 319 -9.42 6.86 -22.37
C LYS A 319 -8.51 8.05 -22.75
N TRP A 320 -8.99 9.29 -22.62
CA TRP A 320 -8.22 10.48 -22.89
C TRP A 320 -7.21 10.82 -21.79
N LEU A 321 -7.48 10.45 -20.54
CA LEU A 321 -6.45 10.47 -19.48
C LEU A 321 -5.32 9.51 -19.83
N LEU A 322 -5.65 8.30 -20.29
CA LEU A 322 -4.66 7.32 -20.73
C LEU A 322 -3.85 7.84 -21.92
N TYR A 323 -4.47 8.56 -22.88
CA TYR A 323 -3.74 9.20 -23.97
C TYR A 323 -2.62 10.12 -23.44
N HIS A 324 -2.93 10.96 -22.46
CA HIS A 324 -1.90 11.83 -21.88
C HIS A 324 -0.78 11.04 -21.21
N ILE A 325 -1.12 9.99 -20.46
CA ILE A 325 -0.12 9.10 -19.85
C ILE A 325 0.77 8.46 -20.94
N LEU A 326 0.18 7.88 -21.97
CA LEU A 326 0.92 7.19 -23.04
C LEU A 326 1.76 8.13 -23.91
N THR A 327 1.44 9.42 -23.98
CA THR A 327 2.18 10.41 -24.76
C THR A 327 3.16 11.26 -23.95
N SER A 328 3.17 11.13 -22.61
CA SER A 328 4.11 11.84 -21.74
C SER A 328 5.43 11.11 -21.63
N ARG A 329 6.52 11.84 -21.36
CA ARG A 329 7.84 11.26 -21.08
C ARG A 329 7.83 10.59 -19.70
N VAL A 330 8.65 9.56 -19.52
CA VAL A 330 8.74 8.82 -18.26
C VAL A 330 9.16 9.72 -17.09
N GLU A 331 10.06 10.67 -17.35
CA GLU A 331 10.53 11.65 -16.36
C GLU A 331 9.41 12.61 -15.90
N GLU A 332 8.44 12.90 -16.76
CA GLU A 332 7.25 13.68 -16.38
C GLU A 332 6.28 12.82 -15.57
N LEU A 333 6.07 11.58 -16.00
CA LEU A 333 5.20 10.62 -15.31
C LEU A 333 5.71 10.29 -13.90
N SER A 334 7.03 10.18 -13.72
CA SER A 334 7.63 9.90 -12.41
C SER A 334 7.42 11.02 -11.39
N LYS A 335 7.29 12.26 -11.86
CA LYS A 335 6.97 13.43 -11.02
C LYS A 335 5.46 13.62 -10.79
N GLY A 336 4.64 12.96 -11.60
CA GLY A 336 3.20 13.12 -11.63
C GLY A 336 2.73 14.20 -12.61
N LEU A 337 1.53 14.00 -13.15
CA LEU A 337 0.89 14.90 -14.12
C LEU A 337 -0.04 15.85 -13.39
N THR A 338 0.24 17.17 -13.47
CA THR A 338 -0.60 18.17 -12.84
C THR A 338 -1.95 18.30 -13.57
N TYR A 339 -3.01 18.66 -12.84
CA TYR A 339 -4.32 18.93 -13.42
C TYR A 339 -4.25 19.91 -14.60
N ARG A 340 -3.38 20.93 -14.50
CA ARG A 340 -3.18 21.92 -15.58
C ARG A 340 -2.63 21.28 -16.84
N SER A 341 -1.61 20.43 -16.72
CA SER A 341 -1.03 19.74 -17.89
C SER A 341 -2.03 18.78 -18.53
N ILE A 342 -2.76 18.02 -17.69
CA ILE A 342 -3.80 17.09 -18.13
C ILE A 342 -4.89 17.83 -18.90
N ARG A 343 -5.41 18.92 -18.34
CA ARG A 343 -6.45 19.74 -18.97
C ARG A 343 -5.99 20.30 -20.32
N LEU A 344 -4.80 20.89 -20.38
CA LEU A 344 -4.26 21.45 -21.62
C LEU A 344 -4.12 20.37 -22.70
N LYS A 345 -3.53 19.22 -22.36
CA LYS A 345 -3.34 18.13 -23.31
C LYS A 345 -4.68 17.56 -23.81
N ILE A 346 -5.60 17.24 -22.90
CA ILE A 346 -6.90 16.68 -23.28
C ILE A 346 -7.68 17.68 -24.12
N THR A 347 -7.74 18.96 -23.76
CA THR A 347 -8.44 19.99 -24.53
C THR A 347 -7.88 20.16 -25.93
N SER A 348 -6.58 19.93 -26.15
CA SER A 348 -5.94 20.05 -27.48
C SER A 348 -6.23 18.86 -28.41
N VAL A 349 -6.44 17.65 -27.86
CA VAL A 349 -6.54 16.42 -28.65
C VAL A 349 -7.91 15.77 -28.66
N HIS A 350 -8.78 16.08 -27.68
CA HIS A 350 -10.10 15.49 -27.58
C HIS A 350 -11.01 16.00 -28.70
N PRO A 351 -11.85 15.15 -29.35
CA PRO A 351 -12.75 15.58 -30.43
C PRO A 351 -13.68 16.76 -30.08
N GLN A 352 -14.10 16.84 -28.80
CA GLN A 352 -14.91 17.98 -28.33
C GLN A 352 -14.05 19.13 -27.75
N GLY A 353 -12.76 18.97 -27.64
CA GLY A 353 -11.76 19.97 -27.33
C GLY A 353 -12.21 21.08 -26.39
N LYS A 354 -12.32 22.30 -26.94
CA LYS A 354 -12.66 23.51 -26.20
C LYS A 354 -14.04 23.49 -25.51
N ASN A 355 -14.95 22.61 -25.94
CA ASN A 355 -16.29 22.49 -25.40
C ASN A 355 -16.36 21.51 -24.20
N LEU A 356 -15.24 20.88 -23.83
CA LEU A 356 -15.16 20.02 -22.67
C LEU A 356 -15.38 20.80 -21.37
N ASN A 357 -16.38 20.38 -20.60
CA ASN A 357 -16.55 20.91 -19.24
C ASN A 357 -15.38 20.44 -18.35
N PRO A 358 -14.64 21.36 -17.70
CA PRO A 358 -13.57 21.01 -16.78
C PRO A 358 -13.97 20.02 -15.68
N GLY A 359 -15.24 20.04 -15.26
CA GLY A 359 -15.80 19.11 -14.29
C GLY A 359 -15.69 17.65 -14.73
N ASN A 360 -15.76 17.35 -16.03
CA ASN A 360 -15.63 15.98 -16.54
C ASN A 360 -14.22 15.43 -16.32
N ILE A 361 -13.20 16.26 -16.47
CA ILE A 361 -11.79 15.90 -16.20
C ILE A 361 -11.60 15.64 -14.71
N THR A 362 -12.10 16.57 -13.87
CA THR A 362 -12.03 16.44 -12.41
C THR A 362 -12.71 15.16 -11.91
N GLN A 363 -13.91 14.87 -12.42
CA GLN A 363 -14.66 13.66 -12.04
C GLN A 363 -13.91 12.38 -12.47
N ALA A 364 -13.33 12.37 -13.66
CA ALA A 364 -12.55 11.23 -14.12
C ALA A 364 -11.27 11.02 -13.28
N LEU A 365 -10.59 12.10 -12.88
CA LEU A 365 -9.42 12.02 -12.02
C LEU A 365 -9.77 11.49 -10.63
N LYS A 366 -10.81 12.00 -10.00
CA LYS A 366 -11.30 11.50 -8.68
C LYS A 366 -11.72 10.03 -8.72
N ALA A 367 -12.15 9.54 -9.86
CA ALA A 367 -12.59 8.15 -10.06
C ALA A 367 -11.46 7.18 -10.46
N VAL A 368 -10.22 7.65 -10.60
CA VAL A 368 -9.08 6.84 -11.11
C VAL A 368 -8.89 5.55 -10.32
N SER A 369 -8.79 5.64 -8.98
CA SER A 369 -8.55 4.48 -8.12
C SER A 369 -9.75 3.53 -8.11
N SER A 370 -10.99 4.06 -7.98
CA SER A 370 -12.21 3.26 -7.96
C SER A 370 -12.47 2.54 -9.28
N LEU A 371 -12.12 3.16 -10.42
CA LEU A 371 -12.19 2.50 -11.72
C LEU A 371 -11.28 1.28 -11.78
N GLN A 372 -10.04 1.42 -11.38
CA GLN A 372 -9.07 0.32 -11.39
C GLN A 372 -9.57 -0.84 -10.52
N LEU A 373 -10.07 -0.55 -9.32
CA LEU A 373 -10.63 -1.57 -8.43
C LEU A 373 -11.86 -2.27 -9.04
N SER A 374 -12.76 -1.51 -9.70
CA SER A 374 -13.94 -2.07 -10.37
C SER A 374 -13.59 -2.99 -11.54
N LYS A 375 -12.42 -2.79 -12.17
CA LYS A 375 -11.89 -3.59 -13.27
C LYS A 375 -10.91 -4.68 -12.79
N SER A 376 -10.82 -4.92 -11.47
CA SER A 376 -9.90 -5.89 -10.86
C SER A 376 -8.42 -5.63 -11.21
N ILE A 377 -8.05 -4.37 -11.41
CA ILE A 377 -6.67 -3.95 -11.64
C ILE A 377 -6.00 -3.77 -10.28
N GLN A 378 -5.24 -4.76 -9.87
CA GLN A 378 -4.52 -4.80 -8.58
C GLN A 378 -3.11 -5.36 -8.76
N PRO A 379 -2.10 -4.74 -8.11
CA PRO A 379 -2.17 -3.45 -7.42
C PRO A 379 -2.52 -2.31 -8.36
N ILE A 380 -3.08 -1.22 -7.80
CA ILE A 380 -3.42 -0.03 -8.60
C ILE A 380 -2.14 0.58 -9.22
N ILE A 381 -2.28 1.17 -10.39
CA ILE A 381 -1.19 1.79 -11.14
C ILE A 381 -1.24 3.31 -11.03
N LEU A 382 -2.45 3.86 -10.97
CA LEU A 382 -2.71 5.29 -10.91
C LEU A 382 -3.37 5.67 -9.58
N ASP A 383 -2.98 6.79 -9.01
CA ASP A 383 -3.68 7.46 -7.91
C ASP A 383 -3.72 8.97 -8.15
N TYR A 384 -4.81 9.62 -7.74
CA TYR A 384 -4.96 11.06 -7.88
C TYR A 384 -4.87 11.73 -6.52
N ASP A 385 -3.88 12.59 -6.38
CA ASP A 385 -3.69 13.46 -5.23
C ASP A 385 -4.60 14.69 -5.39
N GLU A 386 -5.68 14.73 -4.60
CA GLU A 386 -6.65 15.83 -4.63
C GLU A 386 -6.09 17.11 -4.00
N SER A 387 -5.07 17.03 -3.12
CA SER A 387 -4.46 18.18 -2.45
C SER A 387 -3.54 18.96 -3.39
N ASN A 388 -2.69 18.24 -4.10
CA ASN A 388 -1.74 18.83 -5.03
C ASN A 388 -2.24 18.83 -6.49
N LEU A 389 -3.48 18.37 -6.71
CA LEU A 389 -4.11 18.26 -8.03
C LEU A 389 -3.20 17.53 -9.05
N THR A 390 -2.63 16.40 -8.63
CA THR A 390 -1.63 15.67 -9.41
C THR A 390 -2.01 14.21 -9.56
N LEU A 391 -1.96 13.69 -10.79
CA LEU A 391 -2.12 12.28 -11.09
C LEU A 391 -0.76 11.59 -11.02
N HIS A 392 -0.63 10.62 -10.14
CA HIS A 392 0.60 9.86 -9.94
C HIS A 392 0.52 8.46 -10.52
N ILE A 393 1.67 7.98 -10.98
CA ILE A 393 1.91 6.56 -11.25
C ILE A 393 2.46 5.94 -9.95
N VAL A 394 1.64 5.13 -9.27
CA VAL A 394 2.00 4.49 -7.99
C VAL A 394 2.64 3.11 -8.17
N ASP A 395 2.77 2.64 -9.39
CA ASP A 395 3.51 1.43 -9.76
C ASP A 395 4.74 1.81 -10.58
N LYS A 396 5.90 1.88 -9.94
CA LYS A 396 7.17 2.23 -10.61
C LYS A 396 7.55 1.20 -11.69
N GLY A 397 7.16 -0.06 -11.53
CA GLY A 397 7.36 -1.08 -12.56
C GLY A 397 6.63 -0.76 -13.87
N PHE A 398 5.46 -0.12 -13.79
CA PHE A 398 4.74 0.35 -14.97
C PHE A 398 5.53 1.42 -15.73
N LEU A 399 6.22 2.33 -15.04
CA LEU A 399 7.07 3.34 -15.70
C LEU A 399 8.21 2.69 -16.47
N ILE A 400 8.87 1.69 -15.88
CA ILE A 400 9.96 0.96 -16.53
C ILE A 400 9.41 0.18 -17.74
N TRP A 401 8.28 -0.53 -17.56
CA TRP A 401 7.62 -1.24 -18.66
C TRP A 401 7.27 -0.28 -19.80
N LEU A 402 6.66 0.85 -19.46
CA LEU A 402 6.22 1.84 -20.42
C LEU A 402 7.40 2.46 -21.22
N SER A 403 8.60 2.55 -20.64
CA SER A 403 9.81 3.02 -21.33
C SER A 403 10.30 2.06 -22.42
N MET A 404 9.91 0.78 -22.33
CA MET A 404 10.33 -0.28 -23.27
C MET A 404 9.29 -0.56 -24.37
N GLN A 405 8.10 0.10 -24.32
CA GLN A 405 7.01 -0.17 -25.25
C GLN A 405 6.99 0.79 -26.44
N ASP A 406 6.51 0.30 -27.58
CA ASP A 406 6.06 1.19 -28.65
C ASP A 406 4.76 1.88 -28.24
N ARG A 407 4.84 3.18 -28.03
CA ARG A 407 3.72 4.01 -27.56
C ARG A 407 2.60 4.09 -28.59
N ASN A 408 2.92 4.11 -29.89
CA ASN A 408 1.92 4.16 -30.94
C ASN A 408 1.15 2.85 -31.06
N GLU A 409 1.81 1.71 -30.84
CA GLU A 409 1.14 0.43 -30.76
C GLU A 409 0.14 0.38 -29.58
N LEU A 410 0.54 0.88 -28.40
CA LEU A 410 -0.36 0.96 -27.24
C LEU A 410 -1.56 1.89 -27.51
N LEU A 411 -1.33 3.04 -28.13
CA LEU A 411 -2.40 3.98 -28.52
C LEU A 411 -3.36 3.33 -29.50
N SER A 412 -2.84 2.66 -30.54
CA SER A 412 -3.63 1.93 -31.52
C SER A 412 -4.50 0.86 -30.90
N THR A 413 -3.95 0.07 -29.95
CA THR A 413 -4.68 -1.01 -29.23
C THR A 413 -5.95 -0.51 -28.56
N VAL A 414 -5.96 0.72 -28.05
CA VAL A 414 -7.14 1.32 -27.42
C VAL A 414 -7.90 2.28 -28.33
N GLY A 415 -7.53 2.36 -29.62
CA GLY A 415 -8.18 3.23 -30.60
C GLY A 415 -8.03 4.72 -30.27
N LEU A 416 -6.83 5.14 -29.87
CA LEU A 416 -6.41 6.53 -29.68
C LEU A 416 -5.55 6.97 -30.87
N PRO A 417 -5.50 8.29 -31.18
CA PRO A 417 -4.64 8.79 -32.24
C PRO A 417 -3.16 8.57 -31.87
N GLU A 418 -2.34 8.33 -32.90
CA GLU A 418 -0.89 8.24 -32.75
C GLU A 418 -0.26 9.56 -32.28
N MET A 419 0.94 9.47 -31.76
CA MET A 419 1.74 10.65 -31.42
C MET A 419 2.15 11.36 -32.70
N THR A 420 1.83 12.65 -32.82
CA THR A 420 2.27 13.54 -33.90
C THR A 420 3.61 14.18 -33.57
#